data_c3e1478045c402253d29e1ad49bb416c
#
_entry.id   c3e1478045c402253d29e1ad49bb416c
#
_cell.length_a   1.000
_cell.length_b   1.000
_cell.length_c   1.000
_cell.angle_alpha   90.00
_cell.angle_beta   90.00
_cell.angle_gamma   90.00
#
_symmetry.space_group_name_H-M   'P 1'
#
loop_
_entity.id
_entity.type
_entity.pdbx_description
1 polymer ?
#
loop_
_entity_poly.entity_id
_entity_poly.type
_entity_poly.pdbx_seq_one_letter_code
_entity_poly.pdbx_strand_id
1 'polypeptide(L)'
;MMNLNWPLMAPPAEMSLEQRVEMTASARDCDAVPKVAGAGAVFVDPNGERLQRMHNGLKVVADGYCGAWMTRLIERCRGHHEPQEEFAFHNVVGALSERATMIEIGGYWSYYSMWFLQNRPDRRAIIVEPDTTNLALAEKNLALNNLTAELVRGYIGQTYAHLISGAASPPPAIDVPDLLAAKGLTFIDLLHCDAQGAETELLESCEALFRAGRVGWLFLSTHGAAITGDPLTHQKCLARLQDLGAVIEAEHDLHESFSGDGLIVARFGSAPLNWTFPKLSRNRYSTSYYRNPLYDIAAGPERPPGVWAPTEATRCVGVWVELQRDSALGRKGDRILSPSDTVLLPYLLENGQWHTEPLDLALKLLDRDADYTVVDIGANVGLFSRQFILAFKGVRRCLCVEPDRRNFEAMEANLRSFAGLELKLFPFALAGVSGQATLFRDHDNIGNFSLNRDAMRDRKFDQAEIPVVDAADWANQHLGGDERIILKSDTQGMDETIVTRIPLDIWRKVAFACIEIWRIEKPAFDENLFRAIVESFPHRSFRGVENGPVEVILEYASGTDWQFYDLYLWR
;
A
#
# COMPACT_ATOMS: atom_id res chain seq x y z
N MET A 1 -4.79 -23.46 -3.21
CA MET A 1 -4.72 -22.50 -4.32
C MET A 1 -6.16 -22.14 -4.68
N MET A 2 -6.72 -21.13 -4.02
CA MET A 2 -7.92 -20.49 -4.55
C MET A 2 -7.51 -19.80 -5.84
N ASN A 3 -8.08 -20.23 -6.97
CA ASN A 3 -8.14 -19.41 -8.16
C ASN A 3 -9.01 -18.19 -7.82
N LEU A 4 -8.37 -17.17 -7.29
CA LEU A 4 -8.91 -15.82 -7.33
C LEU A 4 -8.90 -15.42 -8.80
N ASN A 5 -9.96 -15.79 -9.54
CA ASN A 5 -10.37 -15.06 -10.72
C ASN A 5 -10.82 -13.67 -10.22
N TRP A 6 -9.82 -12.85 -9.89
CA TRP A 6 -10.05 -11.42 -9.99
C TRP A 6 -10.60 -11.20 -11.39
N PRO A 7 -11.65 -10.40 -11.57
CA PRO A 7 -11.75 -9.67 -12.79
C PRO A 7 -10.47 -8.81 -12.81
N LEU A 8 -9.38 -9.43 -13.28
CA LEU A 8 -8.19 -8.73 -13.72
C LEU A 8 -8.74 -7.49 -14.35
N MET A 9 -8.29 -6.32 -13.94
CA MET A 9 -8.58 -5.10 -14.65
C MET A 9 -8.58 -5.49 -16.11
N ALA A 10 -9.79 -5.55 -16.71
CA ALA A 10 -9.81 -5.75 -18.14
C ALA A 10 -8.80 -4.73 -18.62
N PRO A 11 -7.71 -5.15 -19.29
CA PRO A 11 -6.80 -4.18 -19.85
C PRO A 11 -7.71 -3.18 -20.52
N PRO A 12 -7.39 -1.89 -20.59
CA PRO A 12 -8.25 -0.89 -21.19
C PRO A 12 -8.46 -1.21 -22.67
N ALA A 13 -9.04 -2.36 -22.93
CA ALA A 13 -9.37 -2.92 -24.23
C ALA A 13 -10.28 -1.98 -25.04
N GLU A 14 -10.76 -0.94 -24.38
CA GLU A 14 -11.67 0.05 -24.95
C GLU A 14 -11.01 1.39 -25.27
N MET A 15 -9.79 1.68 -24.78
CA MET A 15 -9.13 2.94 -25.11
C MET A 15 -8.19 2.78 -26.31
N SER A 16 -8.53 3.44 -27.42
CA SER A 16 -7.64 3.47 -28.59
C SER A 16 -6.35 4.23 -28.28
N LEU A 17 -5.29 3.97 -29.05
CA LEU A 17 -4.03 4.72 -28.95
C LEU A 17 -4.24 6.23 -29.14
N GLU A 18 -5.19 6.62 -30.00
CA GLU A 18 -5.54 8.03 -30.20
C GLU A 18 -6.15 8.66 -28.94
N GLN A 19 -7.07 7.96 -28.28
CA GLN A 19 -7.64 8.40 -27.01
C GLN A 19 -6.58 8.50 -25.90
N ARG A 20 -5.62 7.56 -25.89
CA ARG A 20 -4.48 7.60 -24.97
C ARG A 20 -3.60 8.84 -25.21
N VAL A 21 -3.31 9.15 -26.47
CA VAL A 21 -2.58 10.36 -26.86
C VAL A 21 -3.30 11.62 -26.37
N GLU A 22 -4.60 11.73 -26.62
CA GLU A 22 -5.38 12.90 -26.20
C GLU A 22 -5.48 13.01 -24.67
N MET A 23 -5.62 11.90 -23.96
CA MET A 23 -5.62 11.88 -22.50
C MET A 23 -4.28 12.40 -21.94
N THR A 24 -3.16 11.84 -22.38
CA THR A 24 -1.85 12.27 -21.91
C THR A 24 -1.57 13.74 -22.28
N ALA A 25 -1.94 14.16 -23.49
CA ALA A 25 -1.79 15.54 -23.94
C ALA A 25 -2.70 16.54 -23.20
N SER A 26 -3.68 16.06 -22.44
CA SER A 26 -4.54 16.93 -21.60
C SER A 26 -3.89 17.32 -20.28
N ALA A 27 -2.80 16.63 -19.85
CA ALA A 27 -2.03 16.99 -18.67
C ALA A 27 -1.34 18.35 -18.85
N ARG A 28 -1.34 19.17 -17.82
CA ARG A 28 -0.81 20.54 -17.85
C ARG A 28 0.49 20.73 -17.06
N ASP A 29 0.97 19.69 -16.41
CA ASP A 29 2.14 19.76 -15.53
C ASP A 29 3.36 20.36 -16.23
N CYS A 30 3.61 19.95 -17.45
CA CYS A 30 4.74 20.46 -18.23
C CYS A 30 4.50 21.80 -18.94
N ASP A 31 3.34 22.45 -18.78
CA ASP A 31 3.12 23.76 -19.44
C ASP A 31 4.14 24.80 -18.98
N ALA A 32 4.54 24.77 -17.71
CA ALA A 32 5.52 25.67 -17.13
C ALA A 32 6.98 25.27 -17.40
N VAL A 33 7.25 24.05 -17.88
CA VAL A 33 8.61 23.60 -18.21
C VAL A 33 9.08 24.32 -19.48
N PRO A 34 10.29 24.95 -19.47
CA PRO A 34 10.82 25.64 -20.64
C PRO A 34 10.95 24.71 -21.85
N LYS A 35 10.60 25.22 -23.02
CA LYS A 35 10.63 24.47 -24.28
C LYS A 35 11.45 25.22 -25.33
N VAL A 36 12.32 24.49 -26.02
CA VAL A 36 13.05 25.05 -27.17
C VAL A 36 12.12 25.24 -28.38
N ALA A 37 12.54 26.05 -29.33
CA ALA A 37 11.80 26.19 -30.58
C ALA A 37 11.73 24.84 -31.34
N GLY A 38 10.53 24.49 -31.82
CA GLY A 38 10.29 23.22 -32.49
C GLY A 38 10.27 22.00 -31.56
N ALA A 39 10.06 22.17 -30.26
CA ALA A 39 9.86 21.05 -29.33
C ALA A 39 8.69 20.18 -29.77
N GLY A 40 8.88 18.87 -29.77
CA GLY A 40 7.96 17.85 -30.26
C GLY A 40 8.09 17.55 -31.76
N ALA A 41 8.68 18.43 -32.56
CA ALA A 41 8.70 18.27 -34.01
C ALA A 41 9.60 17.11 -34.46
N VAL A 42 9.11 16.36 -35.44
CA VAL A 42 9.90 15.39 -36.19
C VAL A 42 10.61 16.08 -37.35
N PHE A 43 11.86 15.74 -37.56
CA PHE A 43 12.68 16.26 -38.65
C PHE A 43 13.60 15.18 -39.20
N VAL A 44 14.15 15.41 -40.38
CA VAL A 44 15.15 14.53 -41.00
C VAL A 44 16.50 15.19 -40.87
N ASP A 45 17.50 14.46 -40.36
CA ASP A 45 18.84 14.94 -40.24
C ASP A 45 19.60 14.93 -41.58
N PRO A 46 20.83 15.49 -41.69
CA PRO A 46 21.61 15.48 -42.94
C PRO A 46 21.95 14.07 -43.46
N ASN A 47 21.88 13.04 -42.62
CA ASN A 47 22.14 11.64 -42.97
C ASN A 47 20.87 10.91 -43.44
N GLY A 48 19.72 11.59 -43.47
CA GLY A 48 18.45 11.02 -43.85
C GLY A 48 17.68 10.32 -42.73
N GLU A 49 18.15 10.46 -41.48
CA GLU A 49 17.52 9.83 -40.34
C GLU A 49 16.34 10.66 -39.79
N ARG A 50 15.20 9.99 -39.46
CA ARG A 50 14.05 10.61 -38.80
C ARG A 50 14.31 10.74 -37.31
N LEU A 51 14.37 11.98 -36.84
CA LEU A 51 14.62 12.32 -35.45
C LEU A 51 13.43 13.15 -34.91
N GLN A 52 13.25 13.11 -33.58
CA GLN A 52 12.31 13.97 -32.88
C GLN A 52 13.02 14.84 -31.86
N ARG A 53 12.54 16.06 -31.68
CA ARG A 53 13.12 17.03 -30.74
C ARG A 53 12.32 17.03 -29.45
N MET A 54 12.97 16.73 -28.34
CA MET A 54 12.37 16.82 -27.01
C MET A 54 12.27 18.29 -26.55
N HIS A 55 11.50 18.53 -25.48
CA HIS A 55 11.24 19.90 -24.96
C HIS A 55 12.51 20.68 -24.66
N ASN A 56 13.55 20.01 -24.17
CA ASN A 56 14.86 20.57 -23.79
C ASN A 56 15.88 20.61 -24.93
N GLY A 57 15.48 20.23 -26.15
CA GLY A 57 16.33 20.24 -27.34
C GLY A 57 17.09 18.93 -27.61
N LEU A 58 17.02 17.95 -26.73
CA LEU A 58 17.54 16.61 -27.00
C LEU A 58 16.89 16.03 -28.26
N LYS A 59 17.70 15.30 -29.04
CA LYS A 59 17.26 14.59 -30.25
C LYS A 59 17.17 13.11 -29.95
N VAL A 60 16.09 12.50 -30.38
CA VAL A 60 15.86 11.06 -30.25
C VAL A 60 15.44 10.48 -31.58
N VAL A 61 15.66 9.19 -31.78
CA VAL A 61 15.19 8.48 -32.98
C VAL A 61 13.65 8.47 -32.97
N ALA A 62 13.02 9.04 -33.99
CA ALA A 62 11.57 9.01 -34.13
C ALA A 62 11.09 7.55 -34.29
N ASP A 63 9.95 7.22 -33.69
CA ASP A 63 9.36 5.87 -33.63
C ASP A 63 10.24 4.82 -32.87
N GLY A 64 11.35 5.22 -32.29
CA GLY A 64 12.25 4.33 -31.54
C GLY A 64 11.67 3.91 -30.18
N TYR A 65 11.00 4.80 -29.48
CA TYR A 65 10.32 4.50 -28.23
C TYR A 65 8.84 4.17 -28.50
N CYS A 66 8.40 2.97 -28.18
CA CYS A 66 7.01 2.48 -28.34
C CYS A 66 6.37 2.70 -29.72
N GLY A 67 7.12 3.12 -30.75
CA GLY A 67 6.64 3.27 -32.11
C GLY A 67 5.93 4.60 -32.42
N ALA A 68 5.26 4.64 -33.57
CA ALA A 68 4.72 5.86 -34.16
C ALA A 68 3.66 6.58 -33.33
N TRP A 69 2.92 5.87 -32.48
CA TRP A 69 1.91 6.50 -31.62
C TRP A 69 2.56 7.36 -30.53
N MET A 70 3.69 6.91 -30.00
CA MET A 70 4.47 7.67 -29.02
C MET A 70 5.11 8.92 -29.65
N THR A 71 5.60 8.80 -30.88
CA THR A 71 6.07 9.97 -31.65
C THR A 71 4.97 11.03 -31.78
N ARG A 72 3.73 10.63 -32.08
CA ARG A 72 2.58 11.55 -32.09
C ARG A 72 2.26 12.12 -30.71
N LEU A 73 2.35 11.30 -29.66
CA LEU A 73 2.16 11.76 -28.30
C LEU A 73 3.19 12.87 -27.96
N ILE A 74 4.47 12.62 -28.19
CA ILE A 74 5.55 13.59 -27.94
C ILE A 74 5.32 14.89 -28.75
N GLU A 75 4.84 14.79 -29.99
CA GLU A 75 4.48 15.96 -30.80
C GLU A 75 3.34 16.75 -30.14
N ARG A 76 2.25 16.08 -29.74
CA ARG A 76 1.09 16.68 -29.06
C ARG A 76 1.47 17.32 -27.71
N CYS A 77 2.33 16.66 -26.94
CA CYS A 77 2.85 17.16 -25.67
C CYS A 77 4.01 18.14 -25.81
N ARG A 78 4.34 18.56 -27.04
CA ARG A 78 5.40 19.55 -27.29
C ARG A 78 6.76 19.12 -26.70
N GLY A 79 7.12 17.86 -26.94
CA GLY A 79 8.41 17.28 -26.54
C GLY A 79 8.44 16.60 -25.18
N HIS A 80 7.27 16.27 -24.63
CA HIS A 80 7.10 15.46 -23.42
C HIS A 80 6.35 14.16 -23.75
N HIS A 81 6.50 13.13 -22.91
CA HIS A 81 5.75 11.87 -23.04
C HIS A 81 5.04 11.45 -21.75
N GLU A 82 5.57 11.87 -20.61
CA GLU A 82 5.03 11.62 -19.26
C GLU A 82 4.96 12.92 -18.45
N PRO A 83 3.99 13.80 -18.75
CA PRO A 83 4.01 15.16 -18.23
C PRO A 83 4.10 15.31 -16.72
N GLN A 84 3.49 14.40 -15.96
CA GLN A 84 3.54 14.45 -14.48
C GLN A 84 4.93 14.09 -13.97
N GLU A 85 5.49 12.98 -14.46
CA GLU A 85 6.82 12.53 -14.06
C GLU A 85 7.90 13.51 -14.53
N GLU A 86 7.84 13.96 -15.79
CA GLU A 86 8.80 14.91 -16.34
C GLU A 86 8.78 16.26 -15.62
N PHE A 87 7.63 16.72 -15.14
CA PHE A 87 7.56 17.93 -14.34
C PHE A 87 8.22 17.75 -12.97
N ALA A 88 8.00 16.62 -12.32
CA ALA A 88 8.70 16.25 -11.08
C ALA A 88 10.22 16.15 -11.32
N PHE A 89 10.61 15.46 -12.39
CA PHE A 89 12.01 15.25 -12.77
C PHE A 89 12.74 16.57 -13.06
N HIS A 90 12.11 17.47 -13.81
CA HIS A 90 12.64 18.80 -14.08
C HIS A 90 13.04 19.54 -12.79
N ASN A 91 12.16 19.52 -11.80
CA ASN A 91 12.40 20.22 -10.53
C ASN A 91 13.54 19.57 -9.73
N VAL A 92 13.55 18.24 -9.62
CA VAL A 92 14.58 17.52 -8.86
C VAL A 92 15.95 17.65 -9.53
N VAL A 93 16.04 17.41 -10.83
CA VAL A 93 17.32 17.47 -11.56
C VAL A 93 17.94 18.87 -11.54
N GLY A 94 17.08 19.91 -11.55
CA GLY A 94 17.52 21.29 -11.41
C GLY A 94 18.17 21.61 -10.06
N ALA A 95 17.83 20.87 -9.00
CA ALA A 95 18.36 21.04 -7.65
C ALA A 95 19.57 20.15 -7.32
N LEU A 96 19.88 19.16 -8.16
CA LEU A 96 21.01 18.26 -7.94
C LEU A 96 22.35 18.93 -8.26
N SER A 97 23.40 18.43 -7.60
CA SER A 97 24.76 18.93 -7.77
C SER A 97 25.29 18.72 -9.18
N GLU A 98 26.35 19.52 -9.54
CA GLU A 98 27.06 19.34 -10.81
C GLU A 98 27.84 18.02 -10.92
N ARG A 99 28.03 17.30 -9.82
CA ARG A 99 28.72 16.01 -9.76
C ARG A 99 27.79 14.86 -9.36
N ALA A 100 26.49 15.07 -9.50
CA ALA A 100 25.52 14.06 -9.12
C ALA A 100 25.66 12.79 -9.97
N THR A 101 25.31 11.64 -9.36
CA THR A 101 25.26 10.34 -10.02
C THR A 101 23.81 9.86 -10.09
N MET A 102 23.40 9.43 -11.27
CA MET A 102 22.09 8.80 -11.52
C MET A 102 22.28 7.34 -11.91
N ILE A 103 21.40 6.47 -11.39
CA ILE A 103 21.20 5.13 -11.92
C ILE A 103 19.78 5.06 -12.46
N GLU A 104 19.64 4.66 -13.73
CA GLU A 104 18.36 4.45 -14.41
C GLU A 104 18.14 2.95 -14.64
N ILE A 105 17.10 2.39 -14.06
CA ILE A 105 16.69 1.00 -14.20
C ILE A 105 15.51 0.92 -15.16
N GLY A 106 15.64 0.17 -16.26
CA GLY A 106 14.69 0.19 -17.36
C GLY A 106 14.92 1.36 -18.32
N GLY A 107 16.17 1.58 -18.70
CA GLY A 107 16.57 2.78 -19.43
C GLY A 107 16.02 2.91 -20.84
N TYR A 108 15.56 1.83 -21.45
CA TYR A 108 15.00 1.72 -22.81
C TYR A 108 15.74 2.63 -23.84
N TRP A 109 15.24 3.86 -24.04
CA TRP A 109 15.79 4.88 -24.95
C TRP A 109 16.63 5.95 -24.27
N SER A 110 16.80 5.85 -22.92
CA SER A 110 17.67 6.66 -22.05
C SER A 110 17.33 8.15 -21.98
N TYR A 111 16.07 8.50 -22.12
CA TYR A 111 15.65 9.91 -22.15
C TYR A 111 15.95 10.64 -20.84
N TYR A 112 15.59 10.05 -19.69
CA TYR A 112 15.83 10.66 -18.39
C TYR A 112 17.32 10.78 -18.07
N SER A 113 18.12 9.79 -18.39
CA SER A 113 19.59 9.87 -18.27
C SER A 113 20.19 10.94 -19.16
N MET A 114 19.75 11.07 -20.41
CA MET A 114 20.21 12.15 -21.30
C MET A 114 19.84 13.53 -20.76
N TRP A 115 18.62 13.69 -20.24
CA TRP A 115 18.20 14.95 -19.65
C TRP A 115 19.00 15.28 -18.39
N PHE A 116 19.27 14.30 -17.54
CA PHE A 116 20.12 14.45 -16.35
C PHE A 116 21.54 14.90 -16.69
N LEU A 117 22.13 14.38 -17.78
CA LEU A 117 23.50 14.70 -18.24
C LEU A 117 23.58 16.00 -19.03
N GLN A 118 22.49 16.47 -19.61
CA GLN A 118 22.49 17.60 -20.53
C GLN A 118 23.07 18.89 -19.89
N ASN A 119 24.10 19.46 -20.51
CA ASN A 119 24.82 20.63 -20.01
C ASN A 119 25.47 20.46 -18.62
N ARG A 120 25.77 19.23 -18.22
CA ARG A 120 26.33 18.84 -16.93
C ARG A 120 27.49 17.84 -17.12
N PRO A 121 28.66 18.28 -17.59
CA PRO A 121 29.76 17.38 -18.00
C PRO A 121 30.35 16.56 -16.85
N ASP A 122 30.19 17.01 -15.59
CA ASP A 122 30.71 16.31 -14.40
C ASP A 122 29.71 15.30 -13.81
N ARG A 123 28.48 15.23 -14.33
CA ARG A 123 27.49 14.24 -13.91
C ARG A 123 27.77 12.86 -14.51
N ARG A 124 27.39 11.84 -13.79
CA ARG A 124 27.55 10.43 -14.19
C ARG A 124 26.20 9.74 -14.24
N ALA A 125 25.91 9.04 -15.34
CA ALA A 125 24.72 8.18 -15.46
C ALA A 125 25.13 6.74 -15.76
N ILE A 126 24.45 5.79 -15.09
CA ILE A 126 24.54 4.35 -15.32
C ILE A 126 23.14 3.87 -15.70
N ILE A 127 23.02 3.23 -16.84
CA ILE A 127 21.75 2.82 -17.42
C ILE A 127 21.70 1.29 -17.47
N VAL A 128 20.73 0.70 -16.80
CA VAL A 128 20.50 -0.75 -16.77
C VAL A 128 19.31 -1.08 -17.67
N GLU A 129 19.53 -1.91 -18.68
CA GLU A 129 18.51 -2.29 -19.64
C GLU A 129 18.75 -3.76 -20.11
N PRO A 130 17.77 -4.67 -20.03
CA PRO A 130 17.98 -6.06 -20.45
C PRO A 130 17.99 -6.29 -21.96
N ASP A 131 17.22 -5.51 -22.73
CA ASP A 131 17.05 -5.72 -24.18
C ASP A 131 18.20 -5.06 -24.96
N THR A 132 18.82 -5.84 -25.85
CA THR A 132 19.96 -5.36 -26.65
C THR A 132 19.54 -4.35 -27.73
N THR A 133 18.29 -4.41 -28.20
CA THR A 133 17.75 -3.46 -29.18
C THR A 133 17.53 -2.11 -28.52
N ASN A 134 16.99 -2.13 -27.29
CA ASN A 134 16.81 -0.92 -26.49
C ASN A 134 18.16 -0.29 -26.11
N LEU A 135 19.16 -1.10 -25.72
CA LEU A 135 20.52 -0.61 -25.49
C LEU A 135 21.14 0.05 -26.71
N ALA A 136 20.96 -0.53 -27.89
CA ALA A 136 21.44 0.06 -29.14
C ALA A 136 20.73 1.39 -29.47
N LEU A 137 19.43 1.49 -29.16
CA LEU A 137 18.66 2.73 -29.28
C LEU A 137 19.19 3.80 -28.29
N ALA A 138 19.42 3.40 -27.03
CA ALA A 138 19.99 4.25 -25.99
C ALA A 138 21.36 4.81 -26.41
N GLU A 139 22.27 3.94 -26.86
CA GLU A 139 23.60 4.33 -27.35
C GLU A 139 23.52 5.33 -28.50
N LYS A 140 22.61 5.08 -29.45
CA LYS A 140 22.38 5.97 -30.58
C LYS A 140 21.83 7.34 -30.14
N ASN A 141 20.86 7.36 -29.23
CA ASN A 141 20.29 8.61 -28.72
C ASN A 141 21.34 9.42 -27.93
N LEU A 142 22.17 8.78 -27.13
CA LEU A 142 23.29 9.42 -26.45
C LEU A 142 24.26 10.05 -27.46
N ALA A 143 24.66 9.29 -28.48
CA ALA A 143 25.56 9.77 -29.52
C ALA A 143 25.00 10.96 -30.31
N LEU A 144 23.70 10.96 -30.65
CA LEU A 144 22.99 12.09 -31.32
C LEU A 144 23.10 13.41 -30.53
N ASN A 145 23.30 13.33 -29.20
CA ASN A 145 23.37 14.48 -28.31
C ASN A 145 24.78 14.76 -27.77
N ASN A 146 25.79 14.04 -28.22
CA ASN A 146 27.18 14.10 -27.72
C ASN A 146 27.24 13.86 -26.19
N LEU A 147 26.42 12.94 -25.69
CA LEU A 147 26.39 12.54 -24.29
C LEU A 147 27.02 11.15 -24.13
N THR A 148 27.55 10.89 -22.94
CA THR A 148 28.15 9.60 -22.58
C THR A 148 27.57 9.12 -21.26
N ALA A 149 27.08 7.88 -21.26
CA ALA A 149 26.62 7.17 -20.06
C ALA A 149 27.21 5.75 -20.04
N GLU A 150 27.20 5.13 -18.88
CA GLU A 150 27.57 3.71 -18.77
C GLU A 150 26.35 2.84 -19.03
N LEU A 151 26.39 2.08 -20.11
CA LEU A 151 25.33 1.09 -20.44
C LEU A 151 25.65 -0.26 -19.82
N VAL A 152 24.71 -0.81 -19.07
CA VAL A 152 24.81 -2.11 -18.39
C VAL A 152 23.68 -2.99 -18.86
N ARG A 153 24.01 -4.09 -19.55
CA ARG A 153 23.00 -5.08 -19.94
C ARG A 153 22.63 -5.92 -18.73
N GLY A 154 21.38 -5.84 -18.29
CA GLY A 154 20.88 -6.61 -17.16
C GLY A 154 19.46 -6.25 -16.75
N TYR A 155 18.90 -7.01 -15.83
CA TYR A 155 17.56 -6.79 -15.27
C TYR A 155 17.60 -6.87 -13.74
N ILE A 156 16.59 -6.27 -13.10
CA ILE A 156 16.39 -6.32 -11.65
C ILE A 156 15.26 -7.31 -11.34
N GLY A 157 15.43 -8.06 -10.25
CA GLY A 157 14.39 -8.93 -9.70
C GLY A 157 14.20 -10.27 -10.38
N GLN A 158 13.22 -11.04 -9.92
CA GLN A 158 12.87 -12.36 -10.45
C GLN A 158 11.71 -12.31 -11.46
N THR A 159 10.90 -11.28 -11.38
CA THR A 159 9.69 -11.14 -12.22
C THR A 159 10.03 -11.14 -13.69
N TYR A 160 11.11 -10.51 -14.09
CA TYR A 160 11.57 -10.45 -15.47
C TYR A 160 12.21 -11.77 -15.95
N ALA A 161 12.73 -12.59 -15.04
CA ALA A 161 13.46 -13.82 -15.39
C ALA A 161 12.63 -14.80 -16.27
N HIS A 162 11.32 -14.90 -16.02
CA HIS A 162 10.44 -15.79 -16.80
C HIS A 162 10.15 -15.26 -18.22
N LEU A 163 10.16 -13.95 -18.42
CA LEU A 163 9.95 -13.34 -19.74
C LEU A 163 11.13 -13.56 -20.68
N ILE A 164 12.34 -13.75 -20.13
CA ILE A 164 13.58 -13.95 -20.88
C ILE A 164 14.09 -15.39 -20.87
N SER A 165 13.41 -16.30 -20.20
CA SER A 165 13.85 -17.70 -20.01
C SER A 165 14.06 -18.48 -21.32
N GLY A 166 13.52 -18.01 -22.45
CA GLY A 166 13.72 -18.57 -23.78
C GLY A 166 14.78 -17.87 -24.64
N ALA A 167 15.43 -16.83 -24.13
CA ALA A 167 16.42 -16.09 -24.91
C ALA A 167 17.71 -16.88 -25.12
N ALA A 168 18.26 -16.82 -26.33
CA ALA A 168 19.53 -17.50 -26.68
C ALA A 168 20.72 -17.01 -25.83
N SER A 169 20.65 -15.79 -25.32
CA SER A 169 21.62 -15.19 -24.40
C SER A 169 20.87 -14.30 -23.41
N PRO A 170 20.35 -14.86 -22.30
CA PRO A 170 19.64 -14.06 -21.31
C PRO A 170 20.57 -13.02 -20.66
N PRO A 171 20.07 -11.81 -20.38
CA PRO A 171 20.85 -10.82 -19.64
C PRO A 171 21.09 -11.32 -18.20
N PRO A 172 22.15 -10.87 -17.51
CA PRO A 172 22.37 -11.18 -16.11
C PRO A 172 21.35 -10.44 -15.22
N ALA A 173 21.00 -11.06 -14.08
CA ALA A 173 20.35 -10.34 -13.00
C ALA A 173 21.35 -9.35 -12.38
N ILE A 174 20.89 -8.13 -12.10
CA ILE A 174 21.70 -7.07 -11.50
C ILE A 174 21.15 -6.78 -10.11
N ASP A 175 22.04 -6.76 -9.14
CA ASP A 175 21.78 -6.21 -7.80
C ASP A 175 22.36 -4.80 -7.74
N VAL A 176 21.57 -3.81 -7.32
CA VAL A 176 22.00 -2.41 -7.29
C VAL A 176 23.13 -2.18 -6.28
N PRO A 177 23.10 -2.71 -5.05
CA PRO A 177 24.24 -2.69 -4.14
C PRO A 177 25.54 -3.21 -4.75
N ASP A 178 25.49 -4.34 -5.45
CA ASP A 178 26.65 -4.93 -6.12
C ASP A 178 27.14 -4.06 -7.27
N LEU A 179 26.23 -3.48 -8.04
CA LEU A 179 26.55 -2.52 -9.10
C LEU A 179 27.27 -1.30 -8.55
N LEU A 180 26.81 -0.73 -7.42
CA LEU A 180 27.49 0.37 -6.75
C LEU A 180 28.93 0.00 -6.37
N ALA A 181 29.10 -1.16 -5.73
CA ALA A 181 30.40 -1.65 -5.31
C ALA A 181 31.34 -1.83 -6.50
N ALA A 182 30.87 -2.46 -7.59
CA ALA A 182 31.63 -2.66 -8.81
C ALA A 182 32.04 -1.36 -9.51
N LYS A 183 31.22 -0.30 -9.37
CA LYS A 183 31.48 1.03 -9.96
C LYS A 183 32.23 1.98 -9.02
N GLY A 184 32.57 1.54 -7.81
CA GLY A 184 33.25 2.35 -6.79
C GLY A 184 32.41 3.52 -6.28
N LEU A 185 31.08 3.38 -6.28
CA LEU A 185 30.14 4.40 -5.84
C LEU A 185 29.76 4.19 -4.38
N THR A 186 29.69 5.29 -3.63
CA THR A 186 29.24 5.28 -2.22
C THR A 186 27.85 5.87 -2.04
N PHE A 187 27.36 6.60 -3.04
CA PHE A 187 26.08 7.32 -2.98
C PHE A 187 25.43 7.38 -4.36
N ILE A 188 24.11 7.36 -4.42
CA ILE A 188 23.28 7.60 -5.61
C ILE A 188 22.48 8.87 -5.34
N ASP A 189 22.71 9.92 -6.12
CA ASP A 189 21.94 11.16 -5.98
C ASP A 189 20.51 10.99 -6.49
N LEU A 190 20.32 10.20 -7.55
CA LEU A 190 19.04 9.92 -8.17
C LEU A 190 18.97 8.48 -8.66
N LEU A 191 18.08 7.69 -8.07
CA LEU A 191 17.69 6.38 -8.57
C LEU A 191 16.36 6.54 -9.31
N HIS A 192 16.34 6.20 -10.59
CA HIS A 192 15.15 6.21 -11.44
C HIS A 192 14.82 4.78 -11.83
N CYS A 193 13.58 4.37 -11.70
CA CYS A 193 13.14 3.01 -12.00
C CYS A 193 11.82 3.02 -12.75
N ASP A 194 11.88 2.51 -13.99
CA ASP A 194 10.74 2.15 -14.83
C ASP A 194 11.02 0.75 -15.40
N ALA A 195 10.83 -0.29 -14.57
CA ALA A 195 11.32 -1.64 -14.84
C ALA A 195 10.22 -2.69 -15.00
N GLN A 196 9.02 -2.29 -15.41
CA GLN A 196 7.92 -3.16 -15.85
C GLN A 196 7.67 -4.38 -14.95
N GLY A 197 7.46 -4.14 -13.64
CA GLY A 197 7.09 -5.16 -12.66
C GLY A 197 8.18 -5.56 -11.67
N ALA A 198 9.36 -4.93 -11.70
CA ALA A 198 10.45 -5.18 -10.75
C ALA A 198 10.48 -4.18 -9.56
N GLU A 199 9.46 -3.36 -9.39
CA GLU A 199 9.46 -2.22 -8.46
C GLU A 199 9.61 -2.66 -7.00
N THR A 200 8.84 -3.66 -6.57
CA THR A 200 8.90 -4.19 -5.19
C THR A 200 10.24 -4.87 -4.92
N GLU A 201 10.74 -5.65 -5.88
CA GLU A 201 12.02 -6.35 -5.77
C GLU A 201 13.20 -5.38 -5.74
N LEU A 202 13.13 -4.27 -6.47
CA LEU A 202 14.12 -3.19 -6.38
C LEU A 202 14.18 -2.61 -4.96
N LEU A 203 13.02 -2.32 -4.36
CA LEU A 203 12.97 -1.76 -3.02
C LEU A 203 13.51 -2.74 -1.97
N GLU A 204 13.27 -4.04 -2.14
CA GLU A 204 13.81 -5.08 -1.28
C GLU A 204 15.33 -5.18 -1.41
N SER A 205 15.86 -5.26 -2.62
CA SER A 205 17.31 -5.39 -2.86
C SER A 205 18.09 -4.14 -2.42
N CYS A 206 17.48 -2.97 -2.51
CA CYS A 206 18.09 -1.69 -2.12
C CYS A 206 17.85 -1.30 -0.66
N GLU A 207 17.16 -2.11 0.16
CA GLU A 207 16.82 -1.76 1.55
C GLU A 207 18.01 -1.24 2.36
N ALA A 208 19.14 -1.95 2.30
CA ALA A 208 20.35 -1.57 3.03
C ALA A 208 20.91 -0.19 2.58
N LEU A 209 20.77 0.15 1.30
CA LEU A 209 21.18 1.44 0.77
C LEU A 209 20.28 2.57 1.27
N PHE A 210 18.96 2.35 1.26
CA PHE A 210 17.99 3.32 1.76
C PHE A 210 18.18 3.59 3.26
N ARG A 211 18.26 2.53 4.08
CA ARG A 211 18.47 2.66 5.52
C ARG A 211 19.80 3.30 5.89
N ALA A 212 20.85 3.09 5.08
CA ALA A 212 22.14 3.73 5.25
C ALA A 212 22.19 5.17 4.71
N GLY A 213 21.09 5.70 4.17
CA GLY A 213 21.04 7.04 3.58
C GLY A 213 21.97 7.20 2.36
N ARG A 214 22.17 6.14 1.58
CA ARG A 214 23.05 6.12 0.40
C ARG A 214 22.33 6.41 -0.91
N VAL A 215 21.04 6.73 -0.86
CA VAL A 215 20.22 7.19 -1.99
C VAL A 215 19.63 8.54 -1.62
N GLY A 216 19.73 9.53 -2.50
CA GLY A 216 19.16 10.86 -2.29
C GLY A 216 17.70 10.94 -2.70
N TRP A 217 17.43 10.64 -3.97
CA TRP A 217 16.11 10.66 -4.58
C TRP A 217 15.79 9.33 -5.27
N LEU A 218 14.52 8.95 -5.22
CA LEU A 218 13.97 7.85 -6.00
C LEU A 218 12.80 8.36 -6.82
N PHE A 219 12.81 8.09 -8.13
CA PHE A 219 11.66 8.10 -9.02
C PHE A 219 11.29 6.66 -9.29
N LEU A 220 10.07 6.29 -8.99
CA LEU A 220 9.58 4.94 -9.14
C LEU A 220 8.27 4.95 -9.92
N SER A 221 8.34 4.58 -11.19
CA SER A 221 7.15 4.28 -12.00
C SER A 221 6.59 2.94 -11.57
N THR A 222 5.30 2.84 -11.32
CA THR A 222 4.63 1.62 -10.87
C THR A 222 3.62 1.17 -11.90
N HIS A 223 3.52 -0.16 -12.07
CA HIS A 223 2.75 -0.73 -13.17
C HIS A 223 1.52 -1.49 -12.69
N GLY A 224 0.54 -1.64 -13.58
CA GLY A 224 -0.70 -2.35 -13.32
C GLY A 224 -0.53 -3.86 -13.22
N ALA A 225 -1.53 -4.52 -12.65
CA ALA A 225 -1.56 -5.97 -12.42
C ALA A 225 -1.34 -6.82 -13.69
N ALA A 226 -1.65 -6.29 -14.88
CA ALA A 226 -1.38 -6.99 -16.14
C ALA A 226 0.12 -7.18 -16.40
N ILE A 227 0.96 -6.32 -15.85
CA ILE A 227 2.43 -6.36 -15.94
C ILE A 227 3.02 -7.04 -14.71
N THR A 228 2.63 -6.59 -13.52
CA THR A 228 3.23 -7.00 -12.24
C THR A 228 2.66 -8.30 -11.69
N GLY A 229 1.46 -8.70 -12.13
CA GLY A 229 0.69 -9.80 -11.53
C GLY A 229 0.04 -9.43 -10.19
N ASP A 230 0.25 -8.22 -9.69
CA ASP A 230 -0.22 -7.76 -8.38
C ASP A 230 -0.94 -6.41 -8.50
N PRO A 231 -2.25 -6.34 -8.21
CA PRO A 231 -3.04 -5.11 -8.29
C PRO A 231 -2.63 -4.06 -7.24
N LEU A 232 -1.85 -4.44 -6.24
CA LEU A 232 -1.42 -3.58 -5.13
C LEU A 232 0.04 -3.15 -5.23
N THR A 233 0.70 -3.33 -6.36
CA THR A 233 2.11 -2.99 -6.54
C THR A 233 2.42 -1.57 -6.09
N HIS A 234 1.63 -0.59 -6.54
CA HIS A 234 1.82 0.82 -6.18
C HIS A 234 1.75 1.03 -4.67
N GLN A 235 0.71 0.51 -4.03
CA GLN A 235 0.46 0.66 -2.59
C GLN A 235 1.54 -0.04 -1.76
N LYS A 236 1.99 -1.23 -2.19
CA LYS A 236 3.09 -1.95 -1.54
C LYS A 236 4.40 -1.16 -1.64
N CYS A 237 4.72 -0.61 -2.81
CA CYS A 237 5.89 0.25 -3.00
C CYS A 237 5.82 1.48 -2.10
N LEU A 238 4.66 2.15 -2.05
CA LEU A 238 4.45 3.33 -1.21
C LEU A 238 4.66 3.01 0.28
N ALA A 239 3.99 1.95 0.77
CA ALA A 239 4.13 1.51 2.15
C ALA A 239 5.60 1.15 2.48
N ARG A 240 6.27 0.43 1.57
CA ARG A 240 7.67 0.04 1.77
C ARG A 240 8.61 1.23 1.86
N LEU A 241 8.44 2.23 0.98
CA LEU A 241 9.25 3.46 1.02
C LEU A 241 9.08 4.22 2.33
N GLN A 242 7.86 4.26 2.84
CA GLN A 242 7.56 4.87 4.14
C GLN A 242 8.21 4.12 5.29
N ASP A 243 8.15 2.79 5.31
CA ASP A 243 8.85 1.93 6.28
C ASP A 243 10.38 2.13 6.24
N LEU A 244 10.92 2.46 5.06
CA LEU A 244 12.34 2.80 4.88
C LEU A 244 12.70 4.23 5.30
N GLY A 245 11.73 5.01 5.77
CA GLY A 245 11.92 6.38 6.25
C GLY A 245 11.99 7.43 5.14
N ALA A 246 11.51 7.12 3.94
CA ALA A 246 11.46 8.08 2.85
C ALA A 246 10.44 9.19 3.10
N VAL A 247 10.75 10.41 2.69
CA VAL A 247 9.78 11.49 2.54
C VAL A 247 9.16 11.37 1.15
N ILE A 248 7.85 11.12 1.09
CA ILE A 248 7.12 11.07 -0.18
C ILE A 248 6.82 12.50 -0.62
N GLU A 249 7.50 12.97 -1.64
CA GLU A 249 7.37 14.33 -2.17
C GLU A 249 6.20 14.44 -3.17
N ALA A 250 6.01 13.40 -3.99
CA ALA A 250 4.84 13.27 -4.85
C ALA A 250 4.43 11.80 -4.97
N GLU A 251 3.14 11.58 -5.14
CA GLU A 251 2.56 10.27 -5.40
C GLU A 251 1.29 10.46 -6.21
N HIS A 252 1.11 9.66 -7.24
CA HIS A 252 -0.17 9.39 -7.86
C HIS A 252 -0.21 7.93 -8.32
N ASP A 253 -1.35 7.29 -8.14
CA ASP A 253 -1.52 5.92 -8.58
C ASP A 253 -1.84 5.83 -10.09
N LEU A 254 -2.04 4.61 -10.59
CA LEU A 254 -2.32 4.38 -12.01
C LEU A 254 -3.59 5.08 -12.50
N HIS A 255 -4.60 5.27 -11.63
CA HIS A 255 -5.85 5.93 -11.99
C HIS A 255 -5.71 7.43 -12.12
N GLU A 256 -4.79 8.00 -11.35
CA GLU A 256 -4.50 9.43 -11.33
C GLU A 256 -3.45 9.84 -12.38
N SER A 257 -2.90 8.84 -13.07
CA SER A 257 -1.92 9.02 -14.14
C SER A 257 -2.56 9.47 -15.45
N PHE A 258 -1.81 10.25 -16.23
CA PHE A 258 -2.11 10.57 -17.61
C PHE A 258 -1.31 9.71 -18.61
N SER A 259 -0.22 9.07 -18.16
CA SER A 259 0.60 8.18 -19.00
C SER A 259 0.14 6.71 -18.95
N GLY A 260 -0.43 6.29 -17.84
CA GLY A 260 -0.87 4.92 -17.58
C GLY A 260 -0.08 4.21 -16.49
N ASP A 261 1.02 4.81 -16.03
CA ASP A 261 1.87 4.29 -14.96
C ASP A 261 1.73 5.18 -13.73
N GLY A 262 1.70 4.58 -12.54
CA GLY A 262 1.73 5.34 -11.29
C GLY A 262 3.14 5.88 -11.03
N LEU A 263 3.25 6.92 -10.22
CA LEU A 263 4.52 7.56 -9.88
C LEU A 263 4.65 7.73 -8.37
N ILE A 264 5.80 7.37 -7.83
CA ILE A 264 6.21 7.74 -6.47
C ILE A 264 7.55 8.46 -6.55
N VAL A 265 7.58 9.71 -6.11
CA VAL A 265 8.83 10.47 -5.95
C VAL A 265 9.16 10.53 -4.47
N ALA A 266 10.23 9.87 -4.09
CA ALA A 266 10.65 9.73 -2.70
C ALA A 266 12.03 10.37 -2.48
N ARG A 267 12.24 10.97 -1.31
CA ARG A 267 13.50 11.56 -0.90
C ARG A 267 13.99 10.93 0.42
N PHE A 268 15.28 10.66 0.45
CA PHE A 268 15.98 10.21 1.65
C PHE A 268 16.96 11.31 2.10
N GLY A 269 16.83 11.74 3.35
CA GLY A 269 17.65 12.83 3.90
C GLY A 269 16.99 14.21 3.86
N SER A 270 17.78 15.25 4.15
CA SER A 270 17.28 16.63 4.28
C SER A 270 16.98 17.26 2.92
N ALA A 271 15.88 18.00 2.85
CA ALA A 271 15.60 18.84 1.68
C ALA A 271 16.59 20.01 1.61
N PRO A 272 16.89 20.54 0.41
CA PRO A 272 17.56 21.81 0.26
C PRO A 272 16.81 22.93 1.01
N LEU A 273 17.54 23.93 1.49
CA LEU A 273 16.94 25.07 2.20
C LEU A 273 15.92 25.78 1.28
N ASN A 274 14.70 26.01 1.79
CA ASN A 274 13.58 26.60 1.02
C ASN A 274 13.05 25.73 -0.13
N TRP A 275 13.27 24.41 -0.08
CA TRP A 275 12.73 23.48 -1.06
C TRP A 275 11.21 23.32 -0.88
N THR A 276 10.48 23.49 -1.99
CA THR A 276 9.06 23.14 -2.08
C THR A 276 8.86 22.29 -3.33
N PHE A 277 8.40 21.07 -3.14
CA PHE A 277 8.13 20.19 -4.28
C PHE A 277 6.88 20.68 -5.04
N PRO A 278 6.89 20.68 -6.39
CA PRO A 278 5.75 21.12 -7.17
C PRO A 278 4.57 20.17 -6.99
N LYS A 279 3.37 20.73 -6.98
CA LYS A 279 2.15 19.92 -6.94
C LYS A 279 1.87 19.36 -8.33
N LEU A 280 1.76 18.03 -8.42
CA LEU A 280 1.35 17.34 -9.64
C LEU A 280 -0.16 17.38 -9.81
N SER A 281 -0.62 17.42 -11.07
CA SER A 281 -2.03 17.22 -11.41
C SER A 281 -2.41 15.76 -11.24
N ARG A 282 -3.72 15.50 -11.17
CA ARG A 282 -4.27 14.14 -11.06
C ARG A 282 -5.34 13.95 -12.11
N ASN A 283 -5.30 12.81 -12.79
CA ASN A 283 -6.33 12.45 -13.75
C ASN A 283 -7.65 12.15 -13.00
N ARG A 284 -8.78 12.31 -13.67
CA ARG A 284 -10.08 11.94 -13.12
C ARG A 284 -10.48 10.55 -13.59
N TYR A 285 -11.20 9.83 -12.75
CA TYR A 285 -11.71 8.50 -13.10
C TYR A 285 -12.35 8.43 -14.50
N SER A 286 -13.24 9.39 -14.84
CA SER A 286 -13.93 9.41 -16.13
C SER A 286 -13.01 9.58 -17.35
N THR A 287 -11.79 10.05 -17.14
CA THR A 287 -10.77 10.28 -18.17
C THR A 287 -9.54 9.39 -17.97
N SER A 288 -9.49 8.60 -16.91
CA SER A 288 -8.38 7.69 -16.63
C SER A 288 -8.29 6.56 -17.65
N TYR A 289 -7.07 6.12 -17.90
CA TYR A 289 -6.79 4.91 -18.67
C TYR A 289 -7.39 3.66 -18.00
N TYR A 290 -7.36 3.61 -16.67
CA TYR A 290 -7.93 2.56 -15.84
C TYR A 290 -9.31 2.98 -15.32
N ARG A 291 -10.36 2.73 -16.07
CA ARG A 291 -11.74 3.15 -15.74
C ARG A 291 -12.49 2.20 -14.81
N ASN A 292 -11.81 1.32 -14.11
CA ASN A 292 -12.47 0.39 -13.21
C ASN A 292 -12.75 1.05 -11.85
N PRO A 293 -14.03 1.27 -11.46
CA PRO A 293 -14.36 1.89 -10.18
C PRO A 293 -13.91 1.08 -8.95
N LEU A 294 -13.62 -0.20 -9.11
CA LEU A 294 -13.09 -1.03 -8.01
C LEU A 294 -11.67 -0.63 -7.62
N TYR A 295 -10.93 0.00 -8.53
CA TYR A 295 -9.58 0.50 -8.29
C TYR A 295 -9.51 2.03 -8.24
N ASP A 296 -10.66 2.70 -8.32
CA ASP A 296 -10.73 4.15 -8.23
C ASP A 296 -10.64 4.63 -6.77
N ILE A 297 -9.44 4.61 -6.27
CA ILE A 297 -9.11 5.07 -4.92
C ILE A 297 -9.21 6.60 -4.84
N ALA A 298 -9.24 7.28 -5.97
CA ALA A 298 -9.19 8.73 -6.08
C ALA A 298 -10.43 9.40 -6.65
N ALA A 299 -11.45 8.65 -7.07
CA ALA A 299 -12.68 9.19 -7.67
C ALA A 299 -13.59 9.93 -6.69
N GLY A 300 -13.02 10.57 -5.72
CA GLY A 300 -13.72 11.58 -4.95
C GLY A 300 -13.79 12.90 -5.70
N PRO A 301 -14.75 13.79 -5.38
CA PRO A 301 -14.75 15.16 -5.87
C PRO A 301 -13.36 15.76 -5.63
N GLU A 302 -12.93 16.66 -6.53
CA GLU A 302 -11.63 17.37 -6.40
C GLU A 302 -11.29 17.60 -4.95
N ARG A 303 -10.20 16.97 -4.47
CA ARG A 303 -9.79 17.11 -3.07
C ARG A 303 -9.63 18.61 -2.80
N PRO A 304 -10.46 19.21 -1.95
CA PRO A 304 -10.29 20.63 -1.67
C PRO A 304 -8.87 20.87 -1.20
N PRO A 305 -8.13 21.85 -1.74
CA PRO A 305 -6.80 22.19 -1.28
C PRO A 305 -6.84 22.39 0.25
N GLY A 306 -6.06 21.61 1.01
CA GLY A 306 -5.93 21.75 2.46
C GLY A 306 -6.79 20.81 3.33
N VAL A 307 -7.80 20.08 2.79
CA VAL A 307 -8.60 19.12 3.59
C VAL A 307 -7.97 17.73 3.64
N TRP A 308 -6.99 17.47 2.79
CA TRP A 308 -6.32 16.17 2.60
C TRP A 308 -4.79 16.26 2.61
N ALA A 309 -4.22 17.24 3.30
CA ALA A 309 -2.91 16.94 3.84
C ALA A 309 -3.14 15.81 4.83
N PRO A 310 -2.71 14.55 4.54
CA PRO A 310 -2.67 13.57 5.60
C PRO A 310 -1.92 14.23 6.74
N THR A 311 -2.42 14.14 7.96
CA THR A 311 -1.56 14.42 9.13
C THR A 311 -0.28 13.62 8.90
N GLU A 312 0.87 14.04 9.39
CA GLU A 312 2.11 13.25 9.25
C GLU A 312 1.88 11.76 9.58
N ALA A 313 0.98 11.46 10.50
CA ALA A 313 0.54 10.12 10.84
C ALA A 313 -0.19 9.38 9.69
N THR A 314 -1.09 10.01 8.95
CA THR A 314 -1.86 9.34 7.88
C THR A 314 -1.10 9.21 6.56
N ARG A 315 0.04 9.86 6.38
CA ARG A 315 0.91 9.70 5.21
C ARG A 315 1.53 8.31 5.09
N CYS A 316 1.56 7.57 6.20
CA CYS A 316 2.31 6.32 6.33
C CYS A 316 1.45 5.06 6.31
N VAL A 317 0.11 5.14 6.19
CA VAL A 317 -0.72 4.06 6.68
C VAL A 317 -1.36 3.21 5.59
N GLY A 318 -1.76 3.78 4.46
CA GLY A 318 -2.45 2.97 3.44
C GLY A 318 -3.30 3.78 2.48
N VAL A 319 -4.36 3.14 2.03
CA VAL A 319 -5.25 3.59 0.97
C VAL A 319 -6.61 3.98 1.53
N TRP A 320 -7.16 5.12 1.11
CA TRP A 320 -8.53 5.50 1.38
C TRP A 320 -9.48 4.82 0.38
N VAL A 321 -10.28 3.88 0.86
CA VAL A 321 -11.35 3.23 0.10
C VAL A 321 -12.63 4.04 0.26
N GLU A 322 -13.20 4.54 -0.82
CA GLU A 322 -14.50 5.21 -0.82
C GLU A 322 -15.62 4.18 -1.04
N LEU A 323 -16.62 4.19 -0.15
CA LEU A 323 -17.76 3.28 -0.26
C LEU A 323 -18.63 3.64 -1.47
N GLN A 324 -18.79 2.71 -2.41
CA GLN A 324 -19.57 2.90 -3.64
C GLN A 324 -21.07 2.74 -3.42
N ARG A 325 -21.49 2.24 -2.26
CA ARG A 325 -22.89 2.01 -1.84
C ARG A 325 -22.99 2.12 -0.32
N ASP A 326 -24.20 2.28 0.17
CA ASP A 326 -24.47 2.17 1.61
C ASP A 326 -24.16 0.75 2.07
N SER A 327 -23.50 0.63 3.20
CA SER A 327 -23.10 -0.65 3.81
C SER A 327 -23.08 -0.54 5.33
N ALA A 328 -22.73 -1.63 6.01
CA ALA A 328 -22.50 -1.62 7.45
C ALA A 328 -21.34 -0.67 7.87
N LEU A 329 -20.45 -0.33 6.97
CA LEU A 329 -19.30 0.56 7.22
C LEU A 329 -19.61 2.04 7.01
N GLY A 330 -20.76 2.39 6.43
CA GLY A 330 -21.14 3.78 6.21
C GLY A 330 -22.02 3.98 4.99
N ARG A 331 -22.18 5.24 4.58
CA ARG A 331 -22.95 5.64 3.40
C ARG A 331 -22.05 5.69 2.17
N LYS A 332 -22.66 5.63 1.00
CA LYS A 332 -21.96 5.91 -0.26
C LYS A 332 -21.21 7.26 -0.13
N GLY A 333 -19.93 7.26 -0.49
CA GLY A 333 -19.04 8.41 -0.37
C GLY A 333 -18.26 8.50 0.95
N ASP A 334 -18.64 7.72 1.99
CA ASP A 334 -17.81 7.59 3.19
C ASP A 334 -16.51 6.87 2.84
N ARG A 335 -15.45 7.14 3.61
CA ARG A 335 -14.12 6.61 3.34
C ARG A 335 -13.58 5.79 4.50
N ILE A 336 -12.88 4.73 4.13
CA ILE A 336 -12.19 3.81 5.04
C ILE A 336 -10.71 3.83 4.70
N LEU A 337 -9.84 4.09 5.67
CA LEU A 337 -8.40 3.94 5.51
C LEU A 337 -8.02 2.49 5.78
N SER A 338 -7.28 1.86 4.87
CA SER A 338 -6.75 0.51 5.05
C SER A 338 -5.29 0.47 4.63
N PRO A 339 -4.39 -0.12 5.43
CA PRO A 339 -3.07 -0.48 4.94
C PRO A 339 -3.16 -1.40 3.73
N SER A 340 -2.11 -1.40 2.91
CA SER A 340 -2.07 -2.25 1.72
C SER A 340 -1.82 -3.70 2.10
N ASP A 341 -2.69 -4.59 1.65
CA ASP A 341 -2.55 -6.04 1.78
C ASP A 341 -3.24 -6.76 0.61
N THR A 342 -3.21 -8.09 0.61
CA THR A 342 -3.83 -8.91 -0.44
C THR A 342 -5.17 -9.53 -0.03
N VAL A 343 -5.67 -9.23 1.16
CA VAL A 343 -6.91 -9.81 1.72
C VAL A 343 -7.95 -8.75 2.05
N LEU A 344 -7.66 -7.89 3.03
CA LEU A 344 -8.65 -6.92 3.52
C LEU A 344 -8.93 -5.82 2.50
N LEU A 345 -7.89 -5.18 1.97
CA LEU A 345 -8.04 -4.05 1.05
C LEU A 345 -8.80 -4.46 -0.23
N PRO A 346 -8.44 -5.55 -0.92
CA PRO A 346 -9.19 -5.99 -2.09
C PRO A 346 -10.66 -6.31 -1.77
N TYR A 347 -10.92 -6.97 -0.65
CA TYR A 347 -12.28 -7.28 -0.24
C TYR A 347 -13.12 -6.03 0.04
N LEU A 348 -12.53 -5.01 0.69
CA LEU A 348 -13.18 -3.72 0.92
C LEU A 348 -13.50 -3.00 -0.40
N LEU A 349 -12.56 -3.00 -1.34
CA LEU A 349 -12.74 -2.39 -2.66
C LEU A 349 -13.89 -3.05 -3.43
N GLU A 350 -13.97 -4.37 -3.40
CA GLU A 350 -15.00 -5.14 -4.11
C GLU A 350 -16.37 -5.05 -3.43
N ASN A 351 -16.41 -5.25 -2.11
CA ASN A 351 -17.66 -5.48 -1.39
C ASN A 351 -18.15 -4.25 -0.61
N GLY A 352 -17.26 -3.29 -0.29
CA GLY A 352 -17.59 -2.13 0.55
C GLY A 352 -18.03 -2.51 1.96
N GLN A 353 -17.67 -3.69 2.44
CA GLN A 353 -18.00 -4.23 3.76
C GLN A 353 -16.94 -5.25 4.19
N TRP A 354 -16.94 -5.63 5.46
CA TRP A 354 -16.05 -6.65 6.01
C TRP A 354 -16.75 -7.37 7.17
N HIS A 355 -16.75 -8.70 7.16
CA HIS A 355 -17.16 -9.57 8.26
C HIS A 355 -18.40 -9.04 9.01
N THR A 356 -19.58 -9.11 8.37
CA THR A 356 -20.83 -8.54 8.94
C THR A 356 -21.58 -9.50 9.85
N GLU A 357 -21.20 -10.77 9.90
CA GLU A 357 -21.90 -11.82 10.66
C GLU A 357 -22.08 -11.47 12.14
N PRO A 358 -21.08 -10.96 12.88
CA PRO A 358 -21.28 -10.54 14.27
C PRO A 358 -22.32 -9.43 14.40
N LEU A 359 -22.29 -8.45 13.48
CA LEU A 359 -23.26 -7.35 13.47
C LEU A 359 -24.65 -7.85 13.15
N ASP A 360 -24.81 -8.70 12.12
CA ASP A 360 -26.10 -9.26 11.70
C ASP A 360 -26.77 -10.07 12.81
N LEU A 361 -25.95 -10.79 13.58
CA LEU A 361 -26.43 -11.51 14.76
C LEU A 361 -26.82 -10.55 15.89
N ALA A 362 -25.98 -9.61 16.23
CA ALA A 362 -26.24 -8.63 17.29
C ALA A 362 -27.50 -7.78 17.00
N LEU A 363 -27.74 -7.40 15.75
CA LEU A 363 -28.94 -6.65 15.34
C LEU A 363 -30.26 -7.42 15.55
N LYS A 364 -30.20 -8.75 15.56
CA LYS A 364 -31.37 -9.60 15.84
C LYS A 364 -31.64 -9.79 17.34
N LEU A 365 -30.59 -9.60 18.16
CA LEU A 365 -30.58 -10.00 19.56
C LEU A 365 -30.62 -8.82 20.53
N LEU A 366 -30.03 -7.68 20.16
CA LEU A 366 -29.83 -6.56 21.05
C LEU A 366 -30.75 -5.38 20.72
N ASP A 367 -31.14 -4.65 21.74
CA ASP A 367 -31.83 -3.35 21.59
C ASP A 367 -30.85 -2.28 21.05
N ARG A 368 -31.14 -1.74 19.88
CA ARG A 368 -30.28 -0.75 19.20
C ARG A 368 -30.22 0.61 19.87
N ASP A 369 -31.20 0.92 20.70
CA ASP A 369 -31.31 2.20 21.38
C ASP A 369 -30.79 2.14 22.84
N ALA A 370 -30.44 0.95 23.35
CA ALA A 370 -29.86 0.78 24.68
C ALA A 370 -28.39 1.25 24.69
N ASP A 371 -27.94 1.77 25.84
CA ASP A 371 -26.57 2.26 26.00
C ASP A 371 -25.55 1.10 26.06
N TYR A 372 -24.49 1.21 25.22
CA TYR A 372 -23.42 0.22 25.13
C TYR A 372 -22.02 0.85 25.14
N THR A 373 -21.10 0.09 25.71
CA THR A 373 -19.65 0.23 25.47
C THR A 373 -19.21 -0.86 24.50
N VAL A 374 -18.61 -0.49 23.37
CA VAL A 374 -17.97 -1.41 22.44
C VAL A 374 -16.52 -1.63 22.88
N VAL A 375 -16.11 -2.88 22.99
CA VAL A 375 -14.74 -3.31 23.31
C VAL A 375 -14.24 -4.18 22.16
N ASP A 376 -13.19 -3.73 21.47
CA ASP A 376 -12.63 -4.36 20.28
C ASP A 376 -11.16 -4.68 20.52
N ILE A 377 -10.87 -5.94 20.84
CA ILE A 377 -9.54 -6.47 21.12
C ILE A 377 -9.01 -7.12 19.84
N GLY A 378 -7.89 -6.63 19.31
CA GLY A 378 -7.45 -6.92 17.94
C GLY A 378 -8.29 -6.13 16.94
N ALA A 379 -8.37 -4.82 17.15
CA ALA A 379 -9.28 -3.97 16.39
C ALA A 379 -8.86 -3.75 14.93
N ASN A 380 -7.63 -4.09 14.56
CA ASN A 380 -7.10 -3.93 13.23
C ASN A 380 -7.34 -2.48 12.75
N VAL A 381 -7.97 -2.27 11.62
CA VAL A 381 -8.31 -0.92 11.11
C VAL A 381 -9.65 -0.39 11.62
N GLY A 382 -10.25 -1.00 12.64
CA GLY A 382 -11.43 -0.51 13.37
C GLY A 382 -12.78 -0.81 12.69
N LEU A 383 -12.87 -1.77 11.77
CA LEU A 383 -14.09 -2.01 11.01
C LEU A 383 -15.23 -2.58 11.86
N PHE A 384 -14.94 -3.51 12.77
CA PHE A 384 -15.94 -4.03 13.70
C PHE A 384 -16.53 -2.90 14.55
N SER A 385 -15.68 -2.12 15.20
CA SER A 385 -16.09 -0.96 15.99
C SER A 385 -16.93 0.03 15.19
N ARG A 386 -16.49 0.36 13.95
CA ARG A 386 -17.22 1.28 13.07
C ARG A 386 -18.60 0.78 12.72
N GLN A 387 -18.77 -0.52 12.41
CA GLN A 387 -20.05 -1.16 12.11
C GLN A 387 -21.02 -1.02 13.30
N PHE A 388 -20.56 -1.31 14.51
CA PHE A 388 -21.39 -1.25 15.71
C PHE A 388 -21.75 0.20 16.10
N ILE A 389 -20.82 1.15 15.97
CA ILE A 389 -21.09 2.57 16.21
C ILE A 389 -22.18 3.09 15.25
N LEU A 390 -22.13 2.69 13.99
CA LEU A 390 -23.12 3.12 12.99
C LEU A 390 -24.49 2.46 13.16
N ALA A 391 -24.53 1.20 13.60
CA ALA A 391 -25.74 0.41 13.68
C ALA A 391 -26.50 0.60 14.99
N PHE A 392 -25.81 0.86 16.10
CA PHE A 392 -26.37 1.00 17.44
C PHE A 392 -26.29 2.46 17.91
N LYS A 393 -27.42 3.15 17.96
CA LYS A 393 -27.52 4.56 18.38
C LYS A 393 -27.13 4.79 19.84
N GLY A 394 -27.21 3.75 20.66
CA GLY A 394 -26.88 3.76 22.08
C GLY A 394 -25.40 3.53 22.39
N VAL A 395 -24.51 3.37 21.38
CA VAL A 395 -23.07 3.28 21.64
C VAL A 395 -22.55 4.65 22.11
N ARG A 396 -22.13 4.71 23.37
CA ARG A 396 -21.60 5.92 24.00
C ARG A 396 -20.10 5.91 24.15
N ARG A 397 -19.50 4.71 24.17
CA ARG A 397 -18.10 4.49 24.44
C ARG A 397 -17.54 3.40 23.55
N CYS A 398 -16.33 3.58 23.06
CA CYS A 398 -15.64 2.58 22.26
C CYS A 398 -14.18 2.49 22.71
N LEU A 399 -13.74 1.28 23.03
CA LEU A 399 -12.40 0.94 23.48
C LEU A 399 -11.79 -0.02 22.48
N CYS A 400 -10.75 0.40 21.76
CA CYS A 400 -10.09 -0.41 20.73
C CYS A 400 -8.63 -0.65 21.11
N VAL A 401 -8.19 -1.90 21.00
CA VAL A 401 -6.82 -2.32 21.27
C VAL A 401 -6.22 -2.87 19.99
N GLU A 402 -5.14 -2.25 19.49
CA GLU A 402 -4.44 -2.65 18.27
C GLU A 402 -2.94 -2.38 18.40
N PRO A 403 -2.09 -3.43 18.37
CA PRO A 403 -0.66 -3.27 18.61
C PRO A 403 0.14 -2.82 17.39
N ASP A 404 -0.27 -3.15 16.17
CA ASP A 404 0.47 -2.75 14.98
C ASP A 404 0.26 -1.25 14.70
N ARG A 405 1.35 -0.54 14.53
CA ARG A 405 1.31 0.91 14.34
C ARG A 405 0.51 1.33 13.12
N ARG A 406 0.63 0.64 11.99
CA ARG A 406 -0.06 1.00 10.74
C ARG A 406 -1.56 0.75 10.87
N ASN A 407 -1.93 -0.41 11.41
CA ASN A 407 -3.34 -0.73 11.68
C ASN A 407 -3.94 0.25 12.69
N PHE A 408 -3.21 0.58 13.75
CA PHE A 408 -3.64 1.54 14.76
C PHE A 408 -3.90 2.94 14.17
N GLU A 409 -2.98 3.46 13.35
CA GLU A 409 -3.14 4.77 12.70
C GLU A 409 -4.34 4.77 11.73
N ALA A 410 -4.56 3.65 11.00
CA ALA A 410 -5.74 3.49 10.16
C ALA A 410 -7.04 3.43 10.98
N MET A 411 -7.06 2.67 12.06
CA MET A 411 -8.17 2.59 13.01
C MET A 411 -8.53 3.97 13.57
N GLU A 412 -7.52 4.72 14.01
CA GLU A 412 -7.70 6.08 14.52
C GLU A 412 -8.35 6.99 13.47
N ALA A 413 -7.87 6.97 12.23
CA ALA A 413 -8.44 7.74 11.13
C ALA A 413 -9.89 7.33 10.80
N ASN A 414 -10.20 6.03 10.89
CA ASN A 414 -11.53 5.49 10.61
C ASN A 414 -12.56 5.79 11.69
N LEU A 415 -12.12 6.00 12.94
CA LEU A 415 -13.02 6.16 14.08
C LEU A 415 -13.11 7.60 14.63
N ARG A 416 -12.14 8.45 14.38
CA ARG A 416 -12.11 9.84 14.92
C ARG A 416 -13.28 10.73 14.50
N SER A 417 -13.97 10.41 13.42
CA SER A 417 -15.05 11.24 12.88
C SER A 417 -16.37 11.13 13.65
N PHE A 418 -16.50 10.17 14.58
CA PHE A 418 -17.73 9.97 15.33
C PHE A 418 -17.85 10.97 16.49
N ALA A 419 -18.62 12.03 16.27
CA ALA A 419 -18.87 13.07 17.28
C ALA A 419 -19.74 12.54 18.43
N GLY A 420 -19.41 12.93 19.66
CA GLY A 420 -20.17 12.56 20.87
C GLY A 420 -19.89 11.17 21.42
N LEU A 421 -18.95 10.43 20.83
CA LEU A 421 -18.49 9.14 21.31
C LEU A 421 -17.26 9.30 22.21
N GLU A 422 -17.25 8.66 23.38
CA GLU A 422 -16.01 8.49 24.16
C GLU A 422 -15.15 7.42 23.52
N LEU A 423 -14.19 7.83 22.68
CA LEU A 423 -13.28 6.94 21.96
C LEU A 423 -11.94 6.85 22.70
N LYS A 424 -11.53 5.61 23.07
CA LYS A 424 -10.20 5.32 23.63
C LYS A 424 -9.51 4.28 22.78
N LEU A 425 -8.35 4.62 22.26
CA LEU A 425 -7.53 3.78 21.39
C LEU A 425 -6.22 3.43 22.11
N PHE A 426 -5.81 2.17 22.06
CA PHE A 426 -4.69 1.66 22.81
C PHE A 426 -3.66 1.02 21.87
N PRO A 427 -2.43 1.60 21.72
CA PRO A 427 -1.39 1.12 20.81
C PRO A 427 -0.52 0.03 21.45
N PHE A 428 -1.12 -1.03 21.96
CA PHE A 428 -0.45 -2.19 22.55
C PHE A 428 -1.32 -3.44 22.37
N ALA A 429 -0.78 -4.62 22.67
CA ALA A 429 -1.57 -5.84 22.75
C ALA A 429 -1.98 -6.15 24.20
N LEU A 430 -3.10 -6.86 24.37
CA LEU A 430 -3.42 -7.50 25.64
C LEU A 430 -2.78 -8.90 25.71
N ALA A 431 -2.34 -9.28 26.91
CA ALA A 431 -1.73 -10.56 27.15
C ALA A 431 -2.01 -11.05 28.59
N GLY A 432 -1.42 -12.19 29.00
CA GLY A 432 -1.51 -12.69 30.38
C GLY A 432 -0.63 -11.96 31.38
N VAL A 433 0.33 -11.15 30.90
CA VAL A 433 1.27 -10.35 31.72
C VAL A 433 1.65 -9.07 30.96
N SER A 434 2.02 -8.03 31.70
CA SER A 434 2.53 -6.79 31.10
C SER A 434 4.03 -6.88 30.78
N GLY A 435 4.47 -6.19 29.70
CA GLY A 435 5.87 -6.14 29.28
C GLY A 435 6.07 -5.83 27.81
N GLN A 436 6.98 -6.54 27.17
CA GLN A 436 7.22 -6.51 25.72
C GLN A 436 7.01 -7.91 25.16
N ALA A 437 6.52 -7.99 23.92
CA ALA A 437 6.37 -9.24 23.19
C ALA A 437 6.66 -9.05 21.70
N THR A 438 6.99 -10.13 21.02
CA THR A 438 7.19 -10.15 19.59
C THR A 438 5.84 -10.30 18.88
N LEU A 439 5.46 -9.34 18.06
CA LEU A 439 4.33 -9.41 17.13
C LEU A 439 4.84 -9.99 15.80
N PHE A 440 4.23 -11.07 15.34
CA PHE A 440 4.44 -11.66 14.03
C PHE A 440 3.45 -11.03 13.05
N ARG A 441 3.94 -10.41 11.98
CA ARG A 441 3.13 -9.65 11.02
C ARG A 441 3.12 -10.37 9.68
N ASP A 442 1.98 -10.87 9.24
CA ASP A 442 1.80 -11.50 7.94
C ASP A 442 1.97 -10.46 6.82
N HIS A 443 2.82 -10.76 5.82
CA HIS A 443 3.07 -9.84 4.71
C HIS A 443 1.88 -9.68 3.78
N ASP A 444 1.01 -10.68 3.71
CA ASP A 444 -0.10 -10.73 2.75
C ASP A 444 -1.45 -10.35 3.37
N ASN A 445 -1.57 -10.41 4.70
CA ASN A 445 -2.85 -10.19 5.40
C ASN A 445 -2.65 -9.39 6.69
N ILE A 446 -3.00 -8.10 6.67
CA ILE A 446 -2.94 -7.23 7.86
C ILE A 446 -3.90 -7.64 8.98
N GLY A 447 -4.88 -8.48 8.69
CA GLY A 447 -5.80 -9.05 9.68
C GLY A 447 -5.22 -10.27 10.40
N ASN A 448 -4.06 -10.77 10.00
CA ASN A 448 -3.46 -11.97 10.55
C ASN A 448 -2.15 -11.70 11.33
N PHE A 449 -2.13 -10.62 12.11
CA PHE A 449 -1.01 -10.32 13.00
C PHE A 449 -1.24 -10.95 14.37
N SER A 450 -0.23 -11.62 14.92
CA SER A 450 -0.38 -12.42 16.15
C SER A 450 0.84 -12.34 17.04
N LEU A 451 0.64 -12.47 18.35
CA LEU A 451 1.72 -12.79 19.31
C LEU A 451 2.08 -14.28 19.28
N ASN A 452 1.25 -15.09 18.63
CA ASN A 452 1.47 -16.53 18.53
C ASN A 452 2.11 -16.89 17.19
N ARG A 453 3.34 -17.37 17.21
CA ARG A 453 4.06 -17.76 16.00
C ARG A 453 3.36 -18.88 15.20
N ASP A 454 2.64 -19.79 15.86
CA ASP A 454 1.97 -20.91 15.16
C ASP A 454 0.83 -20.43 14.27
N ALA A 455 0.28 -19.24 14.53
CA ALA A 455 -0.69 -18.59 13.62
C ALA A 455 -0.07 -18.22 12.26
N MET A 456 1.25 -18.12 12.16
CA MET A 456 2.00 -17.76 10.94
C MET A 456 2.45 -18.99 10.11
N ARG A 457 2.00 -20.20 10.44
CA ARG A 457 2.38 -21.44 9.74
C ARG A 457 2.37 -21.25 8.22
N ASP A 458 3.47 -21.59 7.55
CA ASP A 458 3.64 -21.51 6.09
C ASP A 458 3.46 -20.12 5.45
N ARG A 459 3.40 -19.05 6.25
CA ARG A 459 3.26 -17.67 5.79
C ARG A 459 4.59 -16.93 5.82
N LYS A 460 4.72 -15.93 4.94
CA LYS A 460 5.80 -14.96 5.03
C LYS A 460 5.43 -13.90 6.06
N PHE A 461 6.31 -13.64 7.01
CA PHE A 461 6.07 -12.66 8.07
C PHE A 461 7.36 -11.93 8.45
N ASP A 462 7.21 -10.75 9.00
CA ASP A 462 8.25 -10.06 9.75
C ASP A 462 7.91 -10.02 11.25
N GLN A 463 8.77 -9.39 12.05
CA GLN A 463 8.64 -9.35 13.51
C GLN A 463 8.82 -7.91 14.00
N ALA A 464 8.03 -7.52 15.00
CA ALA A 464 8.18 -6.25 15.68
C ALA A 464 8.04 -6.45 17.19
N GLU A 465 8.90 -5.80 17.98
CA GLU A 465 8.71 -5.71 19.43
C GLU A 465 7.64 -4.68 19.75
N ILE A 466 6.64 -5.09 20.52
CA ILE A 466 5.51 -4.25 20.89
C ILE A 466 5.25 -4.30 22.41
N PRO A 467 4.70 -3.22 22.98
CA PRO A 467 4.24 -3.25 24.36
C PRO A 467 3.03 -4.18 24.53
N VAL A 468 2.99 -4.92 25.63
CA VAL A 468 1.84 -5.72 26.04
C VAL A 468 1.40 -5.33 27.45
N VAL A 469 0.10 -5.39 27.69
CA VAL A 469 -0.54 -5.04 28.97
C VAL A 469 -1.33 -6.25 29.45
N ASP A 470 -1.28 -6.52 30.75
CA ASP A 470 -2.10 -7.57 31.37
C ASP A 470 -3.59 -7.25 31.18
N ALA A 471 -4.32 -8.23 30.63
CA ALA A 471 -5.73 -8.04 30.29
C ALA A 471 -6.63 -7.82 31.54
N ALA A 472 -6.26 -8.38 32.71
CA ALA A 472 -7.01 -8.16 33.95
C ALA A 472 -6.81 -6.71 34.46
N ASP A 473 -5.58 -6.20 34.44
CA ASP A 473 -5.29 -4.82 34.86
C ASP A 473 -5.99 -3.82 33.96
N TRP A 474 -5.90 -4.03 32.64
CA TRP A 474 -6.57 -3.18 31.67
C TRP A 474 -8.09 -3.20 31.83
N ALA A 475 -8.69 -4.38 31.99
CA ALA A 475 -10.14 -4.53 32.14
C ALA A 475 -10.63 -3.87 33.44
N ASN A 476 -9.93 -4.07 34.56
CA ASN A 476 -10.25 -3.41 35.84
C ASN A 476 -10.17 -1.89 35.75
N GLN A 477 -9.19 -1.37 35.02
CA GLN A 477 -9.00 0.09 34.85
C GLN A 477 -10.09 0.72 33.97
N HIS A 478 -10.57 -0.03 32.97
CA HIS A 478 -11.39 0.57 31.91
C HIS A 478 -12.84 0.08 31.88
N LEU A 479 -13.19 -1.04 32.51
CA LEU A 479 -14.52 -1.70 32.44
C LEU A 479 -15.19 -1.84 33.81
N GLY A 480 -14.79 -1.03 34.78
CA GLY A 480 -15.32 -1.06 36.15
C GLY A 480 -16.72 -0.46 36.36
N GLY A 481 -17.27 0.29 35.39
CA GLY A 481 -18.57 0.95 35.46
C GLY A 481 -19.78 0.02 35.33
N ASP A 482 -21.00 0.58 35.27
CA ASP A 482 -22.26 -0.17 35.12
C ASP A 482 -22.71 -0.28 33.64
N GLU A 483 -21.78 -0.15 32.69
CA GLU A 483 -22.06 -0.23 31.25
C GLU A 483 -22.45 -1.65 30.79
N ARG A 484 -23.32 -1.72 29.80
CA ARG A 484 -23.53 -2.95 29.02
C ARG A 484 -22.46 -3.01 27.92
N ILE A 485 -21.83 -4.16 27.76
CA ILE A 485 -20.65 -4.31 26.90
C ILE A 485 -21.00 -5.17 25.67
N ILE A 486 -20.56 -4.71 24.48
CA ILE A 486 -20.42 -5.51 23.27
C ILE A 486 -18.91 -5.75 23.11
N LEU A 487 -18.47 -7.01 23.14
CA LEU A 487 -17.05 -7.37 23.15
C LEU A 487 -16.68 -8.20 21.92
N LYS A 488 -15.59 -7.83 21.25
CA LYS A 488 -14.89 -8.68 20.28
C LYS A 488 -13.48 -8.99 20.82
N SER A 489 -13.04 -10.22 20.65
CA SER A 489 -11.66 -10.64 20.77
C SER A 489 -11.28 -11.47 19.56
N ASP A 490 -10.32 -10.95 18.78
CA ASP A 490 -9.82 -11.54 17.55
C ASP A 490 -8.36 -11.14 17.43
N THR A 491 -7.49 -11.93 18.03
CA THR A 491 -6.07 -11.66 18.18
C THR A 491 -5.21 -12.76 17.56
N GLN A 492 -5.85 -13.56 16.72
CA GLN A 492 -5.22 -14.62 15.94
C GLN A 492 -4.48 -15.63 16.83
N GLY A 493 -5.22 -16.17 17.82
CA GLY A 493 -4.78 -17.28 18.65
C GLY A 493 -4.23 -16.92 20.04
N MET A 494 -4.51 -15.71 20.55
CA MET A 494 -4.29 -15.35 21.95
C MET A 494 -5.60 -15.17 22.73
N ASP A 495 -6.73 -15.38 22.09
CA ASP A 495 -8.05 -14.97 22.56
C ASP A 495 -8.44 -15.66 23.88
N GLU A 496 -8.30 -16.97 23.99
CA GLU A 496 -8.63 -17.69 25.21
C GLU A 496 -7.74 -17.25 26.40
N THR A 497 -6.47 -16.95 26.14
CA THR A 497 -5.57 -16.41 27.16
C THR A 497 -6.02 -15.04 27.64
N ILE A 498 -6.43 -14.16 26.73
CA ILE A 498 -6.89 -12.79 27.03
C ILE A 498 -8.22 -12.81 27.75
N VAL A 499 -9.23 -13.52 27.23
CA VAL A 499 -10.58 -13.50 27.76
C VAL A 499 -10.67 -14.13 29.16
N THR A 500 -9.84 -15.14 29.45
CA THR A 500 -9.78 -15.75 30.79
C THR A 500 -9.08 -14.86 31.82
N ARG A 501 -8.35 -13.82 31.41
CA ARG A 501 -7.80 -12.82 32.33
C ARG A 501 -8.83 -11.74 32.72
N ILE A 502 -9.85 -11.51 31.89
CA ILE A 502 -10.90 -10.52 32.20
C ILE A 502 -11.76 -11.06 33.36
N PRO A 503 -11.94 -10.27 34.44
CA PRO A 503 -12.69 -10.71 35.62
C PRO A 503 -14.16 -11.09 35.31
N LEU A 504 -14.67 -12.11 36.01
CA LEU A 504 -16.04 -12.63 35.79
C LEU A 504 -17.16 -11.61 36.06
N ASP A 505 -16.95 -10.64 36.95
CA ASP A 505 -17.90 -9.55 37.20
C ASP A 505 -18.02 -8.63 36.00
N ILE A 506 -16.96 -8.42 35.23
CA ILE A 506 -17.01 -7.71 33.95
C ILE A 506 -17.76 -8.53 32.90
N TRP A 507 -17.52 -9.85 32.83
CA TRP A 507 -18.25 -10.74 31.94
C TRP A 507 -19.77 -10.72 32.15
N ARG A 508 -20.23 -10.51 33.39
CA ARG A 508 -21.67 -10.36 33.68
C ARG A 508 -22.30 -9.13 33.04
N LYS A 509 -21.52 -8.13 32.65
CA LYS A 509 -21.98 -6.90 31.95
C LYS A 509 -21.98 -7.07 30.43
N VAL A 510 -21.31 -8.10 29.92
CA VAL A 510 -21.25 -8.37 28.48
C VAL A 510 -22.59 -8.85 27.98
N ALA A 511 -23.24 -8.06 27.13
CA ALA A 511 -24.51 -8.38 26.50
C ALA A 511 -24.33 -9.25 25.25
N PHE A 512 -23.21 -9.05 24.52
CA PHE A 512 -22.85 -9.80 23.33
C PHE A 512 -21.33 -9.92 23.26
N ALA A 513 -20.83 -11.10 22.95
CA ALA A 513 -19.41 -11.33 22.68
C ALA A 513 -19.23 -12.12 21.38
N CYS A 514 -18.17 -11.75 20.62
CA CYS A 514 -17.61 -12.50 19.50
C CYS A 514 -16.14 -12.81 19.83
N ILE A 515 -15.78 -14.08 19.95
CA ILE A 515 -14.44 -14.52 20.34
C ILE A 515 -13.95 -15.50 19.28
N GLU A 516 -12.81 -15.21 18.67
CA GLU A 516 -12.20 -16.11 17.69
C GLU A 516 -11.46 -17.26 18.42
N ILE A 517 -11.79 -18.50 18.10
CA ILE A 517 -11.22 -19.71 18.69
C ILE A 517 -10.36 -20.42 17.66
N TRP A 518 -9.06 -20.49 17.90
CA TRP A 518 -8.10 -21.16 17.02
C TRP A 518 -7.71 -22.56 17.50
N ARG A 519 -7.49 -23.45 16.55
CA ARG A 519 -6.89 -24.78 16.75
C ARG A 519 -5.40 -24.73 16.36
N ILE A 520 -4.60 -24.13 17.23
CA ILE A 520 -3.14 -24.00 17.06
C ILE A 520 -2.44 -24.29 18.39
N GLU A 521 -1.13 -24.51 18.33
CA GLU A 521 -0.32 -24.53 19.55
C GLU A 521 -0.30 -23.12 20.15
N LYS A 522 -0.80 -22.96 21.37
CA LYS A 522 -0.96 -21.66 22.03
C LYS A 522 -0.60 -21.73 23.51
N PRO A 523 -0.34 -20.56 24.14
CA PRO A 523 -0.12 -20.52 25.58
C PRO A 523 -1.28 -21.14 26.35
N ALA A 524 -0.96 -21.78 27.47
CA ALA A 524 -1.99 -22.34 28.35
C ALA A 524 -2.91 -21.23 28.87
N PHE A 525 -4.21 -21.51 28.86
CA PHE A 525 -5.24 -20.67 29.45
C PHE A 525 -6.00 -21.44 30.54
N ASP A 526 -6.75 -20.73 31.38
CA ASP A 526 -7.56 -21.35 32.43
C ASP A 526 -8.87 -21.91 31.82
N GLU A 527 -8.87 -23.22 31.52
CA GLU A 527 -10.03 -23.90 30.94
C GLU A 527 -11.27 -23.87 31.86
N ASN A 528 -11.07 -23.89 33.19
CA ASN A 528 -12.19 -23.80 34.13
C ASN A 528 -12.82 -22.42 34.10
N LEU A 529 -11.99 -21.38 34.02
CA LEU A 529 -12.47 -20.01 33.93
C LEU A 529 -13.12 -19.75 32.55
N PHE A 530 -12.53 -20.27 31.46
CA PHE A 530 -13.14 -20.20 30.13
C PHE A 530 -14.52 -20.88 30.10
N ARG A 531 -14.62 -22.09 30.68
CA ARG A 531 -15.91 -22.79 30.88
C ARG A 531 -16.90 -21.91 31.64
N ALA A 532 -16.48 -21.36 32.79
CA ALA A 532 -17.36 -20.51 33.61
C ALA A 532 -17.83 -19.25 32.87
N ILE A 533 -16.98 -18.66 32.02
CA ILE A 533 -17.36 -17.54 31.14
C ILE A 533 -18.46 -17.99 30.17
N VAL A 534 -18.22 -19.06 29.40
CA VAL A 534 -19.17 -19.55 28.39
C VAL A 534 -20.51 -19.96 29.02
N GLU A 535 -20.47 -20.65 30.18
CA GLU A 535 -21.69 -21.08 30.92
C GLU A 535 -22.42 -19.93 31.59
N SER A 536 -21.76 -18.78 31.82
CA SER A 536 -22.40 -17.58 32.35
C SER A 536 -23.39 -16.95 31.39
N PHE A 537 -23.33 -17.29 30.11
CA PHE A 537 -24.27 -16.80 29.09
C PHE A 537 -25.40 -17.79 28.86
N PRO A 538 -26.66 -17.33 28.87
CA PRO A 538 -27.80 -18.17 28.59
C PRO A 538 -27.83 -18.71 27.16
N HIS A 539 -27.18 -17.99 26.24
CA HIS A 539 -27.15 -18.32 24.83
C HIS A 539 -25.75 -18.28 24.24
N ARG A 540 -25.49 -19.19 23.32
CA ARG A 540 -24.24 -19.26 22.57
C ARG A 540 -24.45 -19.87 21.18
N SER A 541 -23.57 -19.53 20.24
CA SER A 541 -23.48 -20.19 18.94
C SER A 541 -22.02 -20.45 18.60
N PHE A 542 -21.73 -21.67 18.18
CA PHE A 542 -20.40 -22.06 17.74
C PHE A 542 -20.50 -23.01 16.54
N ARG A 543 -19.80 -22.70 15.43
CA ARG A 543 -19.83 -23.48 14.18
C ARG A 543 -21.26 -23.71 13.65
N GLY A 544 -22.14 -22.73 13.80
CA GLY A 544 -23.55 -22.80 13.38
C GLY A 544 -24.44 -23.62 14.30
N VAL A 545 -23.93 -24.11 15.42
CA VAL A 545 -24.73 -24.86 16.42
C VAL A 545 -25.06 -23.92 17.58
N GLU A 546 -26.36 -23.65 17.76
CA GLU A 546 -26.87 -22.86 18.89
C GLU A 546 -26.98 -23.72 20.17
N ASN A 547 -26.55 -23.14 21.29
CA ASN A 547 -26.62 -23.72 22.64
C ASN A 547 -26.01 -25.15 22.76
N GLY A 548 -25.02 -25.47 21.89
CA GLY A 548 -24.27 -26.71 21.96
C GLY A 548 -23.51 -26.90 23.27
N PRO A 549 -23.02 -28.12 23.59
CA PRO A 549 -22.25 -28.39 24.82
C PRO A 549 -20.96 -27.57 24.86
N VAL A 550 -20.59 -27.07 26.04
CA VAL A 550 -19.34 -26.32 26.24
C VAL A 550 -18.10 -27.17 25.98
N GLU A 551 -18.22 -28.47 26.24
CA GLU A 551 -17.19 -29.49 25.98
C GLU A 551 -16.71 -29.47 24.53
N VAL A 552 -17.60 -29.26 23.56
CA VAL A 552 -17.28 -29.18 22.13
C VAL A 552 -16.41 -27.97 21.83
N ILE A 553 -16.64 -26.86 22.52
CA ILE A 553 -15.85 -25.63 22.36
C ILE A 553 -14.46 -25.83 22.98
N LEU A 554 -14.37 -26.41 24.18
CA LEU A 554 -13.11 -26.69 24.86
C LEU A 554 -12.27 -27.70 24.10
N GLU A 555 -12.88 -28.81 23.63
CA GLU A 555 -12.21 -29.79 22.78
C GLU A 555 -11.68 -29.14 21.50
N TYR A 556 -12.48 -28.25 20.90
CA TYR A 556 -12.05 -27.51 19.72
C TYR A 556 -10.86 -26.61 20.04
N ALA A 557 -10.91 -25.83 21.11
CA ALA A 557 -9.83 -24.92 21.52
C ALA A 557 -8.51 -25.63 21.83
N SER A 558 -8.56 -26.92 22.19
CA SER A 558 -7.38 -27.76 22.49
C SER A 558 -6.75 -28.42 21.26
N GLY A 559 -7.35 -28.29 20.08
CA GLY A 559 -6.85 -28.87 18.83
C GLY A 559 -5.71 -28.07 18.21
N THR A 560 -4.94 -28.73 17.31
CA THR A 560 -3.73 -28.13 16.67
C THR A 560 -3.69 -28.29 15.16
N ASP A 561 -4.82 -28.54 14.51
CA ASP A 561 -4.93 -28.78 13.07
C ASP A 561 -5.16 -27.50 12.22
N TRP A 562 -4.91 -26.35 12.83
CA TRP A 562 -4.87 -25.03 12.20
C TRP A 562 -6.21 -24.63 11.54
N GLN A 563 -7.25 -24.53 12.34
CA GLN A 563 -8.57 -24.05 12.00
C GLN A 563 -9.00 -22.99 13.00
N PHE A 564 -9.93 -22.13 12.61
CA PHE A 564 -10.53 -21.16 13.52
C PHE A 564 -12.04 -21.00 13.23
N TYR A 565 -12.79 -20.60 14.26
CA TYR A 565 -14.20 -20.24 14.18
C TYR A 565 -14.55 -19.24 15.28
N ASP A 566 -15.53 -18.39 15.00
CA ASP A 566 -16.09 -17.48 15.99
C ASP A 566 -17.02 -18.19 16.96
N LEU A 567 -16.85 -17.88 18.24
CA LEU A 567 -17.77 -18.18 19.30
C LEU A 567 -18.59 -16.94 19.61
N TYR A 568 -19.90 -17.03 19.46
CA TYR A 568 -20.84 -15.97 19.84
C TYR A 568 -21.51 -16.30 21.16
N LEU A 569 -21.56 -15.33 22.09
CA LEU A 569 -22.19 -15.43 23.39
C LEU A 569 -23.13 -14.23 23.58
N TRP A 570 -24.35 -14.45 24.12
CA TRP A 570 -25.29 -13.36 24.35
C TRP A 570 -26.28 -13.61 25.49
N ARG A 571 -26.85 -12.48 25.99
CA ARG A 571 -27.88 -12.49 27.07
C ARG A 571 -28.92 -11.41 26.86
#